data_963595ff7aa0638cb8f7a57e8b1b8c31
#
_entry.id   963595ff7aa0638cb8f7a57e8b1b8c31
#
_cell.length_a   1.000
_cell.length_b   1.000
_cell.length_c   1.000
_cell.angle_alpha   90.00
_cell.angle_beta   90.00
_cell.angle_gamma   90.00
#
_symmetry.space_group_name_H-M   'P 1'
#
loop_
_entity.id
_entity.type
_entity.pdbx_description
1 polymer ?
#
loop_
_entity_poly.entity_id
_entity_poly.type
_entity_poly.pdbx_seq_one_letter_code
_entity_poly.pdbx_strand_id
1 'polypeptide(L)'
;MKQTRRILAALLTLICLAYCFAAAESAVFTETPLPDPSAIHSFEELPWYLTLVNAQHGVPENWVIPAFTELKHSQRVDSRIYPQLQKMFDDARAEGILPVVLTSYRTYEDQKNMLVKKYRKYKDKGMSTEEAQAEALKVAAYPGYSEHQLGLAVDIDSADTEKCGNDTVWDWMKRHCQNYGFIWRYPGQKSEITGISNESWHFRYVGVEAATYIMSNQLCLEEYLEQVYGLK
;
A
#
# COMPACT_ATOMS: atom_id res chain seq x y z
N MET A 1 -40.52 46.55 3.22
CA MET A 1 -39.08 46.75 3.02
C MET A 1 -38.15 45.91 3.91
N LYS A 2 -38.51 45.52 5.15
CA LYS A 2 -37.66 44.68 6.04
C LYS A 2 -37.70 43.19 5.71
N GLN A 3 -38.76 42.68 5.12
CA GLN A 3 -38.92 41.24 4.79
C GLN A 3 -38.17 40.84 3.52
N THR A 4 -38.12 41.73 2.51
CA THR A 4 -37.37 41.53 1.25
C THR A 4 -35.84 41.47 1.46
N ARG A 5 -35.30 42.22 2.44
CA ARG A 5 -33.87 42.21 2.77
C ARG A 5 -33.43 40.93 3.47
N ARG A 6 -34.32 40.22 4.23
CA ARG A 6 -34.01 38.94 4.89
C ARG A 6 -33.99 37.77 3.91
N ILE A 7 -34.84 37.80 2.89
CA ILE A 7 -34.87 36.76 1.84
C ILE A 7 -33.64 36.89 0.93
N LEU A 8 -33.18 38.10 0.60
CA LEU A 8 -31.98 38.28 -0.20
C LEU A 8 -30.70 37.89 0.53
N ALA A 9 -30.60 38.12 1.84
CA ALA A 9 -29.47 37.70 2.64
C ALA A 9 -29.41 36.15 2.81
N ALA A 10 -30.56 35.48 2.93
CA ALA A 10 -30.63 34.03 2.99
C ALA A 10 -30.28 33.35 1.67
N LEU A 11 -30.66 33.94 0.52
CA LEU A 11 -30.27 33.44 -0.79
C LEU A 11 -28.76 33.61 -1.07
N LEU A 12 -28.16 34.73 -0.66
CA LEU A 12 -26.71 34.94 -0.82
C LEU A 12 -25.86 33.97 0.04
N THR A 13 -26.32 33.68 1.24
CA THR A 13 -25.63 32.68 2.09
C THR A 13 -25.76 31.25 1.56
N LEU A 14 -26.89 30.85 0.96
CA LEU A 14 -27.04 29.54 0.31
C LEU A 14 -26.17 29.44 -0.96
N ILE A 15 -26.04 30.50 -1.74
CA ILE A 15 -25.19 30.51 -2.94
C ILE A 15 -23.71 30.46 -2.56
N CYS A 16 -23.27 31.18 -1.51
CA CYS A 16 -21.88 31.06 -1.01
C CYS A 16 -21.55 29.65 -0.44
N LEU A 17 -22.50 29.03 0.25
CA LEU A 17 -22.32 27.65 0.72
C LEU A 17 -22.26 26.65 -0.44
N ALA A 18 -23.07 26.82 -1.48
CA ALA A 18 -23.02 25.98 -2.68
C ALA A 18 -21.70 26.17 -3.45
N TYR A 19 -21.16 27.39 -3.52
CA TYR A 19 -19.85 27.65 -4.14
C TYR A 19 -18.67 27.14 -3.30
N CYS A 20 -18.77 27.12 -1.97
CA CYS A 20 -17.75 26.49 -1.11
C CYS A 20 -17.77 24.97 -1.19
N PHE A 21 -18.91 24.33 -1.44
CA PHE A 21 -19.00 22.89 -1.67
C PHE A 21 -18.57 22.48 -3.08
N ALA A 22 -18.76 23.32 -4.09
CA ALA A 22 -18.32 23.07 -5.47
C ALA A 22 -16.80 23.25 -5.66
N ALA A 23 -16.11 23.97 -4.76
CA ALA A 23 -14.65 24.16 -4.81
C ALA A 23 -13.86 23.03 -4.11
N ALA A 24 -14.55 22.04 -3.51
CA ALA A 24 -13.95 20.82 -2.99
C ALA A 24 -13.97 19.66 -4.02
N GLU A 25 -14.34 19.95 -5.28
CA GLU A 25 -14.27 18.98 -6.37
C GLU A 25 -12.82 18.77 -6.80
N SER A 26 -12.36 17.56 -6.49
CA SER A 26 -11.32 16.82 -7.21
C SER A 26 -10.04 17.63 -7.47
N ALA A 27 -9.13 17.62 -6.52
CA ALA A 27 -7.75 17.46 -6.93
C ALA A 27 -7.71 16.16 -7.73
N VAL A 28 -7.83 16.25 -9.06
CA VAL A 28 -7.59 15.12 -9.96
C VAL A 28 -6.18 14.65 -9.62
N PHE A 29 -6.08 13.48 -9.00
CA PHE A 29 -4.80 12.84 -8.80
C PHE A 29 -4.28 12.52 -10.20
N THR A 30 -3.48 13.44 -10.75
CA THR A 30 -2.78 13.19 -11.99
C THR A 30 -1.62 12.27 -11.65
N GLU A 31 -1.80 10.97 -11.90
CA GLU A 31 -0.67 10.07 -11.86
C GLU A 31 0.44 10.61 -12.77
N THR A 32 1.66 10.64 -12.23
CA THR A 32 2.81 10.88 -13.07
C THR A 32 2.92 9.70 -14.03
N PRO A 33 2.88 9.90 -15.35
CA PRO A 33 3.04 8.81 -16.30
C PRO A 33 4.30 7.99 -16.00
N LEU A 34 4.27 6.70 -16.30
CA LEU A 34 5.49 5.87 -16.20
C LEU A 34 6.59 6.51 -17.05
N PRO A 35 7.84 6.55 -16.56
CA PRO A 35 8.95 7.04 -17.35
C PRO A 35 9.18 6.15 -18.56
N ASP A 36 9.75 6.73 -19.62
CA ASP A 36 10.22 5.94 -20.77
C ASP A 36 11.23 4.89 -20.26
N PRO A 37 10.97 3.59 -20.47
CA PRO A 37 11.87 2.54 -20.01
C PRO A 37 13.31 2.72 -20.48
N SER A 38 13.52 3.30 -21.67
CA SER A 38 14.86 3.56 -22.22
C SER A 38 15.64 4.65 -21.48
N ALA A 39 14.96 5.43 -20.61
CA ALA A 39 15.59 6.48 -19.80
C ALA A 39 15.98 6.00 -18.40
N ILE A 40 15.63 4.77 -18.02
CA ILE A 40 15.90 4.19 -16.70
C ILE A 40 16.98 3.12 -16.83
N HIS A 41 18.12 3.33 -16.17
CA HIS A 41 19.29 2.45 -16.25
C HIS A 41 19.69 1.88 -14.88
N SER A 42 19.07 2.36 -13.80
CA SER A 42 19.34 1.87 -12.43
C SER A 42 18.09 1.94 -11.56
N PHE A 43 18.12 1.24 -10.42
CA PHE A 43 17.03 1.26 -9.44
C PHE A 43 16.82 2.64 -8.81
N GLU A 44 17.86 3.46 -8.72
CA GLU A 44 17.82 4.81 -8.16
C GLU A 44 17.08 5.81 -9.06
N GLU A 45 16.98 5.52 -10.36
CA GLU A 45 16.27 6.36 -11.33
C GLU A 45 14.77 6.03 -11.41
N LEU A 46 14.33 4.95 -10.79
CA LEU A 46 12.92 4.59 -10.75
C LEU A 46 12.07 5.66 -10.07
N PRO A 47 10.81 5.83 -10.50
CA PRO A 47 9.83 6.60 -9.76
C PRO A 47 9.73 6.10 -8.30
N TRP A 48 9.54 7.02 -7.35
CA TRP A 48 9.47 6.72 -5.93
C TRP A 48 8.52 5.55 -5.61
N TYR A 49 7.42 5.40 -6.33
CA TYR A 49 6.44 4.35 -6.11
C TYR A 49 6.87 2.98 -6.67
N LEU A 50 7.88 2.93 -7.53
CA LEU A 50 8.49 1.69 -8.05
C LEU A 50 9.76 1.27 -7.32
N THR A 51 10.20 2.01 -6.28
CA THR A 51 11.36 1.63 -5.47
C THR A 51 11.25 0.18 -5.02
N LEU A 52 12.20 -0.66 -5.44
CA LEU A 52 12.25 -2.06 -5.03
C LEU A 52 12.88 -2.18 -3.64
N VAL A 53 12.19 -2.88 -2.75
CA VAL A 53 12.73 -3.29 -1.45
C VAL A 53 12.43 -4.78 -1.26
N ASN A 54 13.48 -5.57 -1.11
CA ASN A 54 13.42 -7.02 -0.87
C ASN A 54 14.72 -7.50 -0.17
N ALA A 55 15.00 -8.79 -0.14
CA ALA A 55 16.18 -9.32 0.54
C ALA A 55 17.53 -8.84 -0.06
N GLN A 56 17.57 -8.41 -1.31
CA GLN A 56 18.77 -7.90 -2.02
C GLN A 56 18.81 -6.37 -2.07
N HIS A 57 17.67 -5.71 -2.02
CA HIS A 57 17.54 -4.26 -2.16
C HIS A 57 16.95 -3.68 -0.87
N GLY A 58 17.76 -2.97 -0.12
CA GLY A 58 17.34 -2.26 1.10
C GLY A 58 16.57 -0.98 0.79
N VAL A 59 15.94 -0.43 1.82
CA VAL A 59 15.37 0.92 1.77
C VAL A 59 16.51 1.91 1.46
N PRO A 60 16.39 2.76 0.42
CA PRO A 60 17.44 3.72 0.07
C PRO A 60 17.79 4.63 1.26
N GLU A 61 19.09 4.92 1.45
CA GLU A 61 19.56 5.78 2.56
C GLU A 61 18.93 7.19 2.53
N ASN A 62 18.64 7.69 1.34
CA ASN A 62 18.02 8.99 1.12
C ASN A 62 16.47 8.92 1.03
N TRP A 63 15.87 7.77 1.38
CA TRP A 63 14.41 7.65 1.34
C TRP A 63 13.75 8.58 2.35
N VAL A 64 12.88 9.45 1.84
CA VAL A 64 12.12 10.39 2.64
C VAL A 64 10.64 10.21 2.35
N ILE A 65 9.84 10.06 3.40
CA ILE A 65 8.39 10.13 3.32
C ILE A 65 8.02 11.61 3.57
N PRO A 66 7.51 12.33 2.55
CA PRO A 66 7.30 13.79 2.67
C PRO A 66 6.29 14.16 3.74
N ALA A 67 5.26 13.36 3.90
CA ALA A 67 4.23 13.50 4.93
C ALA A 67 3.54 12.16 5.20
N PHE A 68 3.02 11.99 6.40
CA PHE A 68 2.17 10.86 6.76
C PHE A 68 0.70 11.27 6.85
N THR A 69 -0.18 10.38 6.37
CA THR A 69 -1.60 10.40 6.70
C THR A 69 -1.88 9.36 7.77
N GLU A 70 -2.44 9.81 8.89
CA GLU A 70 -2.85 8.94 9.99
C GLU A 70 -4.14 8.19 9.63
N LEU A 71 -4.15 6.89 9.92
CA LEU A 71 -5.27 5.99 9.73
C LEU A 71 -5.83 5.53 11.08
N LYS A 72 -6.88 4.71 11.06
CA LYS A 72 -7.38 4.05 12.29
C LYS A 72 -6.29 3.18 12.92
N HIS A 73 -6.43 2.92 14.22
CA HIS A 73 -5.52 2.07 15.01
C HIS A 73 -4.06 2.56 15.02
N SER A 74 -3.85 3.88 14.96
CA SER A 74 -2.51 4.50 14.94
C SER A 74 -1.63 4.02 13.79
N GLN A 75 -2.23 3.54 12.71
CA GLN A 75 -1.53 3.24 11.47
C GLN A 75 -1.28 4.53 10.69
N ARG A 76 -0.28 4.54 9.83
CA ARG A 76 0.03 5.69 8.98
C ARG A 76 0.67 5.25 7.66
N VAL A 77 0.39 5.97 6.62
CA VAL A 77 0.95 5.72 5.28
C VAL A 77 1.56 7.00 4.72
N ASP A 78 2.40 6.87 3.70
CA ASP A 78 2.80 8.02 2.90
C ASP A 78 1.54 8.72 2.36
N SER A 79 1.43 10.04 2.59
CA SER A 79 0.24 10.80 2.20
C SER A 79 -0.04 10.76 0.70
N ARG A 80 0.99 10.48 -0.13
CA ARG A 80 0.86 10.38 -1.58
C ARG A 80 0.01 9.21 -2.04
N ILE A 81 -0.04 8.11 -1.27
CA ILE A 81 -0.85 6.92 -1.62
C ILE A 81 -2.25 6.95 -1.01
N TYR A 82 -2.49 7.83 -0.03
CA TYR A 82 -3.73 7.83 0.74
C TYR A 82 -5.00 8.04 -0.12
N PRO A 83 -5.05 8.96 -1.10
CA PRO A 83 -6.25 9.12 -1.93
C PRO A 83 -6.69 7.83 -2.62
N GLN A 84 -5.74 7.07 -3.15
CA GLN A 84 -6.02 5.79 -3.82
C GLN A 84 -6.42 4.70 -2.82
N LEU A 85 -5.76 4.62 -1.67
CA LEU A 85 -6.14 3.71 -0.59
C LEU A 85 -7.55 3.98 -0.07
N GLN A 86 -7.88 5.26 0.13
CA GLN A 86 -9.21 5.68 0.60
C GLN A 86 -10.29 5.31 -0.43
N LYS A 87 -10.04 5.62 -1.71
CA LYS A 87 -10.97 5.29 -2.79
C LYS A 87 -11.19 3.78 -2.89
N MET A 88 -10.13 2.97 -2.85
CA MET A 88 -10.21 1.51 -2.84
C MET A 88 -11.10 1.00 -1.70
N PHE A 89 -10.95 1.56 -0.51
CA PHE A 89 -11.74 1.18 0.66
C PHE A 89 -13.19 1.64 0.59
N ASP A 90 -13.45 2.80 0.00
CA ASP A 90 -14.81 3.32 -0.16
C ASP A 90 -15.60 2.51 -1.19
N ASP A 91 -14.97 2.15 -2.32
CA ASP A 91 -15.57 1.30 -3.33
C ASP A 91 -15.83 -0.13 -2.79
N ALA A 92 -14.88 -0.69 -2.03
CA ALA A 92 -15.07 -1.97 -1.34
C ALA A 92 -16.26 -1.95 -0.37
N ARG A 93 -16.38 -0.88 0.44
CA ARG A 93 -17.50 -0.70 1.39
C ARG A 93 -18.83 -0.55 0.69
N ALA A 94 -18.89 0.08 -0.49
CA ALA A 94 -20.09 0.18 -1.29
C ALA A 94 -20.60 -1.19 -1.76
N GLU A 95 -19.72 -2.19 -1.85
CA GLU A 95 -20.03 -3.58 -2.16
C GLU A 95 -20.21 -4.45 -0.89
N GLY A 96 -20.23 -3.85 0.31
CA GLY A 96 -20.40 -4.58 1.58
C GLY A 96 -19.13 -5.25 2.10
N ILE A 97 -17.99 -5.01 1.50
CA ILE A 97 -16.68 -5.46 1.98
C ILE A 97 -16.20 -4.49 3.07
N LEU A 98 -15.60 -5.00 4.13
CA LEU A 98 -15.25 -4.20 5.31
C LEU A 98 -13.73 -4.16 5.56
N PRO A 99 -12.92 -3.54 4.69
CA PRO A 99 -11.47 -3.51 4.86
C PRO A 99 -11.03 -2.60 6.01
N VAL A 100 -9.95 -2.99 6.67
CA VAL A 100 -9.19 -2.19 7.63
C VAL A 100 -7.70 -2.43 7.45
N VAL A 101 -6.90 -1.38 7.62
CA VAL A 101 -5.44 -1.51 7.68
C VAL A 101 -5.05 -1.94 9.09
N LEU A 102 -4.40 -3.11 9.19
CA LEU A 102 -3.85 -3.63 10.46
C LEU A 102 -2.39 -3.24 10.66
N THR A 103 -1.62 -3.21 9.58
CA THR A 103 -0.21 -2.82 9.60
C THR A 103 0.06 -1.92 8.40
N SER A 104 0.84 -0.89 8.60
CA SER A 104 1.25 0.04 7.55
C SER A 104 2.71 0.44 7.71
N TYR A 105 3.06 1.72 7.82
CA TYR A 105 4.44 2.14 8.04
C TYR A 105 5.01 1.53 9.32
N ARG A 106 6.24 1.02 9.21
CA ARG A 106 7.07 0.55 10.32
C ARG A 106 8.40 1.28 10.34
N THR A 107 8.83 1.71 11.52
CA THR A 107 10.20 2.18 11.71
C THR A 107 11.19 1.02 11.62
N TYR A 108 12.48 1.32 11.52
CA TYR A 108 13.54 0.30 11.59
C TYR A 108 13.43 -0.54 12.88
N GLU A 109 13.16 0.11 14.02
CA GLU A 109 13.06 -0.57 15.31
C GLU A 109 11.80 -1.42 15.41
N ASP A 110 10.67 -0.98 14.86
CA ASP A 110 9.44 -1.79 14.79
C ASP A 110 9.66 -3.06 13.96
N GLN A 111 10.34 -2.94 12.82
CA GLN A 111 10.69 -4.09 11.97
C GLN A 111 11.60 -5.07 12.69
N LYS A 112 12.61 -4.58 13.40
CA LYS A 112 13.52 -5.39 14.23
C LYS A 112 12.77 -6.14 15.32
N ASN A 113 11.91 -5.44 16.06
CA ASN A 113 11.10 -6.04 17.12
C ASN A 113 10.16 -7.12 16.56
N MET A 114 9.58 -6.90 15.38
CA MET A 114 8.75 -7.87 14.71
C MET A 114 9.54 -9.12 14.30
N LEU A 115 10.70 -8.96 13.67
CA LEU A 115 11.55 -10.10 13.29
C LEU A 115 11.97 -10.91 14.52
N VAL A 116 12.39 -10.26 15.61
CA VAL A 116 12.73 -10.92 16.88
C VAL A 116 11.54 -11.69 17.44
N LYS A 117 10.32 -11.15 17.37
CA LYS A 117 9.10 -11.85 17.81
C LYS A 117 8.83 -13.10 16.96
N LYS A 118 9.01 -13.03 15.63
CA LYS A 118 8.86 -14.18 14.74
C LYS A 118 9.92 -15.24 15.03
N TYR A 119 11.19 -14.87 15.17
CA TYR A 119 12.27 -15.76 15.55
C TYR A 119 11.97 -16.49 16.87
N ARG A 120 11.58 -15.77 17.93
CA ARG A 120 11.23 -16.37 19.23
C ARG A 120 10.10 -17.38 19.09
N LYS A 121 9.04 -17.06 18.33
CA LYS A 121 7.92 -17.97 18.06
C LYS A 121 8.37 -19.32 17.49
N TYR A 122 9.39 -19.35 16.63
CA TYR A 122 9.94 -20.59 16.07
C TYR A 122 10.89 -21.29 17.03
N LYS A 123 11.67 -20.53 17.81
CA LYS A 123 12.48 -21.10 18.91
C LYS A 123 11.61 -21.83 19.95
N ASP A 124 10.48 -21.24 20.32
CA ASP A 124 9.53 -21.82 21.28
C ASP A 124 8.88 -23.11 20.77
N LYS A 125 8.89 -23.33 19.45
CA LYS A 125 8.48 -24.58 18.81
C LYS A 125 9.59 -25.66 18.80
N GLY A 126 10.75 -25.39 19.37
CA GLY A 126 11.88 -26.32 19.48
C GLY A 126 12.83 -26.31 18.28
N MET A 127 12.72 -25.37 17.35
CA MET A 127 13.64 -25.28 16.21
C MET A 127 15.06 -24.87 16.65
N SER A 128 16.08 -25.29 15.92
CA SER A 128 17.45 -24.80 16.07
C SER A 128 17.51 -23.28 15.84
N THR A 129 18.62 -22.65 16.13
CA THR A 129 18.82 -21.22 15.89
C THR A 129 18.72 -20.89 14.40
N GLU A 130 19.39 -21.68 13.59
CA GLU A 130 19.46 -21.54 12.13
C GLU A 130 18.09 -21.77 11.48
N GLU A 131 17.37 -22.84 11.89
CA GLU A 131 16.02 -23.12 11.41
C GLU A 131 15.03 -22.03 11.79
N ALA A 132 15.04 -21.59 13.04
CA ALA A 132 14.15 -20.53 13.53
C ALA A 132 14.39 -19.19 12.82
N GLN A 133 15.66 -18.89 12.51
CA GLN A 133 16.01 -17.69 11.73
C GLN A 133 15.54 -17.82 10.28
N ALA A 134 15.79 -18.94 9.63
CA ALA A 134 15.34 -19.18 8.26
C ALA A 134 13.80 -19.08 8.14
N GLU A 135 13.06 -19.70 9.05
CA GLU A 135 11.59 -19.64 9.05
C GLU A 135 11.06 -18.22 9.35
N ALA A 136 11.72 -17.49 10.25
CA ALA A 136 11.34 -16.11 10.54
C ALA A 136 11.49 -15.19 9.30
N LEU A 137 12.55 -15.39 8.51
CA LEU A 137 12.84 -14.62 7.31
C LEU A 137 11.89 -14.88 6.14
N LYS A 138 11.20 -16.02 6.12
CA LYS A 138 10.16 -16.31 5.12
C LYS A 138 8.89 -15.44 5.31
N VAL A 139 8.72 -14.86 6.50
CA VAL A 139 7.50 -14.12 6.90
C VAL A 139 7.79 -12.75 7.50
N ALA A 140 9.05 -12.32 7.55
CA ALA A 140 9.45 -11.01 8.03
C ALA A 140 10.84 -10.66 7.51
N ALA A 141 10.95 -9.61 6.74
CA ALA A 141 12.23 -9.12 6.22
C ALA A 141 13.15 -8.60 7.34
N TYR A 142 14.45 -8.53 7.07
CA TYR A 142 15.39 -7.80 7.93
C TYR A 142 15.01 -6.32 8.08
N PRO A 143 15.35 -5.68 9.23
CA PRO A 143 15.27 -4.23 9.36
C PRO A 143 16.09 -3.55 8.26
N GLY A 144 15.49 -2.57 7.59
CA GLY A 144 16.06 -1.94 6.39
C GLY A 144 15.69 -2.62 5.07
N TYR A 145 14.98 -3.77 5.10
CA TYR A 145 14.62 -4.55 3.90
C TYR A 145 13.12 -4.86 3.84
N SER A 146 12.30 -4.05 4.47
CA SER A 146 10.84 -4.20 4.47
C SER A 146 10.15 -3.05 3.73
N GLU A 147 9.22 -3.36 2.83
CA GLU A 147 8.39 -2.39 2.12
C GLU A 147 7.54 -1.50 3.05
N HIS A 148 7.20 -1.99 4.24
CA HIS A 148 6.52 -1.18 5.25
C HIS A 148 7.34 0.03 5.70
N GLN A 149 8.66 -0.02 5.58
CA GLN A 149 9.54 1.12 5.90
C GLN A 149 9.53 2.21 4.81
N LEU A 150 8.98 1.91 3.64
CA LEU A 150 8.72 2.91 2.59
C LEU A 150 7.44 3.73 2.87
N GLY A 151 6.52 3.22 3.69
CA GLY A 151 5.18 3.80 3.85
C GLY A 151 4.23 3.52 2.67
N LEU A 152 4.62 2.61 1.75
CA LEU A 152 3.91 2.28 0.51
C LEU A 152 3.18 0.93 0.56
N ALA A 153 3.34 0.18 1.66
CA ALA A 153 2.72 -1.13 1.85
C ALA A 153 1.73 -1.11 3.02
N VAL A 154 0.66 -1.86 2.87
CA VAL A 154 -0.39 -2.03 3.87
C VAL A 154 -0.80 -3.49 3.99
N ASP A 155 -0.96 -3.98 5.23
CA ASP A 155 -1.61 -5.24 5.51
C ASP A 155 -3.08 -4.97 5.79
N ILE A 156 -3.96 -5.57 4.98
CA ILE A 156 -5.41 -5.33 4.99
C ILE A 156 -6.13 -6.60 5.45
N ASP A 157 -6.99 -6.44 6.45
CA ASP A 157 -7.87 -7.49 6.94
C ASP A 157 -9.32 -6.98 7.02
N SER A 158 -10.22 -7.81 7.55
CA SER A 158 -11.59 -7.40 7.81
C SER A 158 -11.71 -6.58 9.09
N ALA A 159 -12.47 -5.50 9.04
CA ALA A 159 -12.84 -4.70 10.20
C ALA A 159 -13.89 -5.41 11.09
N ASP A 160 -14.60 -6.41 10.55
CA ASP A 160 -15.65 -7.19 11.24
C ASP A 160 -15.71 -8.59 10.62
N THR A 161 -14.97 -9.52 11.21
CA THR A 161 -14.85 -10.89 10.69
C THR A 161 -16.12 -11.72 10.80
N GLU A 162 -17.09 -11.31 11.60
CA GLU A 162 -18.41 -11.97 11.70
C GLU A 162 -19.30 -11.62 10.50
N LYS A 163 -19.20 -10.37 10.02
CA LYS A 163 -19.98 -9.89 8.86
C LYS A 163 -19.26 -10.14 7.53
N CYS A 164 -17.95 -9.99 7.51
CA CYS A 164 -17.13 -10.11 6.33
C CYS A 164 -15.79 -10.73 6.71
N GLY A 165 -15.56 -11.99 6.37
CA GLY A 165 -14.30 -12.68 6.70
C GLY A 165 -13.10 -12.09 5.98
N ASN A 166 -11.90 -12.35 6.51
CA ASN A 166 -10.63 -11.91 5.89
C ASN A 166 -10.49 -12.40 4.45
N ASP A 167 -10.82 -13.66 4.18
CA ASP A 167 -10.74 -14.23 2.83
C ASP A 167 -11.61 -13.44 1.84
N THR A 168 -12.80 -13.00 2.25
CA THR A 168 -13.69 -12.17 1.42
C THR A 168 -13.05 -10.82 1.11
N VAL A 169 -12.40 -10.17 2.09
CA VAL A 169 -11.68 -8.92 1.90
C VAL A 169 -10.51 -9.14 0.96
N TRP A 170 -9.67 -10.15 1.20
CA TRP A 170 -8.49 -10.43 0.38
C TRP A 170 -8.85 -10.77 -1.06
N ASP A 171 -9.92 -11.53 -1.29
CA ASP A 171 -10.37 -11.87 -2.63
C ASP A 171 -10.91 -10.67 -3.40
N TRP A 172 -11.60 -9.74 -2.71
CA TRP A 172 -12.00 -8.49 -3.33
C TRP A 172 -10.77 -7.64 -3.67
N MET A 173 -9.85 -7.46 -2.71
CA MET A 173 -8.62 -6.68 -2.91
C MET A 173 -7.79 -7.22 -4.06
N LYS A 174 -7.55 -8.53 -4.14
CA LYS A 174 -6.77 -9.17 -5.23
C LYS A 174 -7.39 -8.95 -6.61
N ARG A 175 -8.71 -8.85 -6.70
CA ARG A 175 -9.40 -8.61 -7.98
C ARG A 175 -9.41 -7.14 -8.40
N HIS A 176 -9.29 -6.20 -7.47
CA HIS A 176 -9.56 -4.78 -7.73
C HIS A 176 -8.40 -3.84 -7.41
N CYS A 177 -7.40 -4.26 -6.63
CA CYS A 177 -6.32 -3.39 -6.13
C CYS A 177 -5.58 -2.64 -7.24
N GLN A 178 -5.40 -3.24 -8.42
CA GLN A 178 -4.72 -2.60 -9.55
C GLN A 178 -5.42 -1.33 -10.05
N ASN A 179 -6.74 -1.22 -9.90
CA ASN A 179 -7.51 -0.04 -10.29
C ASN A 179 -7.17 1.19 -9.43
N TYR A 180 -6.49 0.96 -8.32
CA TYR A 180 -6.09 1.98 -7.34
C TYR A 180 -4.56 2.06 -7.18
N GLY A 181 -3.81 1.44 -8.10
CA GLY A 181 -2.36 1.46 -8.09
C GLY A 181 -1.70 0.52 -7.07
N PHE A 182 -2.44 -0.43 -6.50
CA PHE A 182 -1.89 -1.44 -5.61
C PHE A 182 -1.75 -2.79 -6.31
N ILE A 183 -0.79 -3.58 -5.84
CA ILE A 183 -0.62 -4.99 -6.24
C ILE A 183 -0.74 -5.89 -5.02
N TRP A 184 -1.22 -7.12 -5.23
CA TRP A 184 -1.01 -8.21 -4.29
C TRP A 184 0.45 -8.65 -4.39
N ARG A 185 1.24 -8.29 -3.39
CA ARG A 185 2.70 -8.27 -3.49
C ARG A 185 3.36 -9.65 -3.42
N TYR A 186 2.83 -10.56 -2.58
CA TYR A 186 3.45 -11.84 -2.27
C TYR A 186 2.52 -13.04 -2.55
N PRO A 187 2.19 -13.31 -3.82
CA PRO A 187 1.48 -14.53 -4.19
C PRO A 187 2.41 -15.75 -4.03
N GLY A 188 1.90 -16.85 -3.49
CA GLY A 188 2.69 -18.03 -3.12
C GLY A 188 3.51 -18.62 -4.27
N GLN A 189 3.01 -18.56 -5.50
CA GLN A 189 3.74 -19.04 -6.69
C GLN A 189 4.96 -18.18 -7.06
N LYS A 190 5.13 -17.02 -6.44
CA LYS A 190 6.28 -16.11 -6.64
C LYS A 190 7.27 -16.12 -5.46
N SER A 191 7.07 -16.99 -4.46
CA SER A 191 7.89 -17.01 -3.24
C SER A 191 9.38 -17.24 -3.50
N GLU A 192 9.74 -17.97 -4.55
CA GLU A 192 11.15 -18.21 -4.93
C GLU A 192 11.82 -16.92 -5.47
N ILE A 193 11.05 -16.02 -6.07
CA ILE A 193 11.55 -14.75 -6.62
C ILE A 193 11.56 -13.68 -5.52
N THR A 194 10.45 -13.54 -4.80
CA THR A 194 10.28 -12.49 -3.79
C THR A 194 10.99 -12.77 -2.47
N GLY A 195 11.32 -14.05 -2.20
CA GLY A 195 11.88 -14.50 -0.92
C GLY A 195 10.87 -14.55 0.22
N ILE A 196 9.60 -14.18 -0.01
CA ILE A 196 8.52 -14.14 1.00
C ILE A 196 7.46 -15.20 0.68
N SER A 197 6.98 -15.87 1.72
CA SER A 197 5.85 -16.80 1.63
C SER A 197 4.57 -16.08 1.24
N ASN A 198 3.54 -16.85 0.86
CA ASN A 198 2.23 -16.26 0.52
C ASN A 198 1.68 -15.37 1.63
N GLU A 199 1.40 -14.12 1.29
CA GLU A 199 0.75 -13.14 2.18
C GLU A 199 -0.49 -12.55 1.50
N SER A 200 -1.66 -13.11 1.80
CA SER A 200 -2.93 -12.67 1.21
C SER A 200 -3.35 -11.25 1.58
N TRP A 201 -2.83 -10.74 2.67
CA TRP A 201 -3.12 -9.44 3.28
C TRP A 201 -2.22 -8.30 2.81
N HIS A 202 -1.05 -8.58 2.22
CA HIS A 202 -0.03 -7.57 1.92
C HIS A 202 -0.21 -6.96 0.53
N PHE A 203 -0.51 -5.66 0.49
CA PHE A 203 -0.70 -4.88 -0.72
C PHE A 203 0.31 -3.73 -0.79
N ARG A 204 0.95 -3.59 -1.97
CA ARG A 204 1.98 -2.59 -2.23
C ARG A 204 1.50 -1.60 -3.31
N TYR A 205 1.63 -0.30 -3.04
CA TYR A 205 1.39 0.74 -4.03
C TYR A 205 2.54 0.85 -5.03
N VAL A 206 2.22 0.83 -6.32
CA VAL A 206 3.17 0.92 -7.44
C VAL A 206 2.66 1.82 -8.58
N GLY A 207 1.58 2.59 -8.36
CA GLY A 207 0.90 3.36 -9.41
C GLY A 207 -0.04 2.50 -10.27
N VAL A 208 -1.11 3.11 -10.82
CA VAL A 208 -2.19 2.36 -11.51
C VAL A 208 -1.68 1.65 -12.76
N GLU A 209 -0.83 2.30 -13.54
CA GLU A 209 -0.34 1.75 -14.80
C GLU A 209 0.52 0.49 -14.55
N ALA A 210 1.51 0.59 -13.63
CA ALA A 210 2.36 -0.54 -13.25
C ALA A 210 1.53 -1.64 -12.57
N ALA A 211 0.61 -1.29 -11.67
CA ALA A 211 -0.27 -2.25 -11.00
C ALA A 211 -1.13 -3.02 -12.00
N THR A 212 -1.71 -2.33 -12.98
CA THR A 212 -2.51 -2.96 -14.03
C THR A 212 -1.68 -3.94 -14.86
N TYR A 213 -0.47 -3.55 -15.25
CA TYR A 213 0.43 -4.42 -16.00
C TYR A 213 0.82 -5.66 -15.18
N ILE A 214 1.28 -5.46 -13.94
CA ILE A 214 1.72 -6.53 -13.03
C ILE A 214 0.60 -7.54 -12.79
N MET A 215 -0.59 -7.06 -12.39
CA MET A 215 -1.70 -7.94 -12.03
C MET A 215 -2.29 -8.66 -13.25
N SER A 216 -2.40 -8.00 -14.41
CA SER A 216 -2.92 -8.60 -15.64
C SER A 216 -1.99 -9.67 -16.21
N ASN A 217 -0.69 -9.55 -16.01
CA ASN A 217 0.31 -10.51 -16.47
C ASN A 217 0.76 -11.50 -15.38
N GLN A 218 0.15 -11.46 -14.18
CA GLN A 218 0.47 -12.31 -13.04
C GLN A 218 1.97 -12.26 -12.65
N LEU A 219 2.58 -11.08 -12.70
CA LEU A 219 3.97 -10.84 -12.34
C LEU A 219 4.09 -10.49 -10.84
N CYS A 220 5.30 -10.56 -10.31
CA CYS A 220 5.69 -9.80 -9.12
C CYS A 220 6.43 -8.51 -9.53
N LEU A 221 6.72 -7.64 -8.56
CA LEU A 221 7.39 -6.37 -8.85
C LEU A 221 8.77 -6.58 -9.47
N GLU A 222 9.52 -7.56 -9.00
CA GLU A 222 10.83 -7.94 -9.52
C GLU A 222 10.77 -8.28 -11.02
N GLU A 223 9.84 -9.16 -11.41
CA GLU A 223 9.66 -9.55 -12.81
C GLU A 223 9.24 -8.36 -13.69
N TYR A 224 8.40 -7.48 -13.17
CA TYR A 224 7.99 -6.27 -13.87
C TYR A 224 9.19 -5.35 -14.14
N LEU A 225 10.02 -5.10 -13.12
CA LEU A 225 11.18 -4.23 -13.25
C LEU A 225 12.24 -4.83 -14.22
N GLU A 226 12.42 -6.14 -14.18
CA GLU A 226 13.29 -6.83 -15.15
C GLU A 226 12.74 -6.74 -16.57
N GLN A 227 11.45 -7.03 -16.79
CA GLN A 227 10.85 -7.06 -18.12
C GLN A 227 10.73 -5.69 -18.76
N VAL A 228 10.38 -4.66 -17.98
CA VAL A 228 10.10 -3.32 -18.51
C VAL A 228 11.37 -2.45 -18.54
N TYR A 229 12.21 -2.52 -17.51
CA TYR A 229 13.37 -1.65 -17.34
C TYR A 229 14.72 -2.39 -17.47
N GLY A 230 14.70 -3.71 -17.60
CA GLY A 230 15.95 -4.51 -17.65
C GLY A 230 16.70 -4.59 -16.32
N LEU A 231 16.08 -4.20 -15.21
CA LEU A 231 16.69 -4.17 -13.87
C LEU A 231 16.54 -5.54 -13.18
N LYS A 232 17.67 -6.06 -12.63
CA LYS A 232 17.77 -7.39 -11.97
C LYS A 232 18.33 -7.28 -10.57
#